data_4d5accf7077d3cd0e2126eae73329b9e
#
_entry.id   4d5accf7077d3cd0e2126eae73329b9e
#
_cell.length_a   1.000
_cell.length_b   1.000
_cell.length_c   1.000
_cell.angle_alpha   90.00
_cell.angle_beta   90.00
_cell.angle_gamma   90.00
#
_symmetry.space_group_name_H-M   'P 1'
#
loop_
_entity.id
_entity.type
_entity.pdbx_description
1 polymer ?
#
loop_
_entity_poly.entity_id
_entity_poly.type
_entity_poly.pdbx_seq_one_letter_code
_entity_poly.pdbx_strand_id
1 'polypeptide(L)'
;MNRKFVLGELKTSFWGKVMMVSLVLFFVYLGDAMLSDWVPAYIQESVGKPWLMGLIISFSSMIGFVADLFLPQFLKKVSVEKMIVLAIGSSLIFCGLLLWSTYWPYVIIFLMAMAVWGVYYEFLGFGGQQFVSESIPTHFRSGAWAVLGAFRGLAYFVGPLFGSFLLISKGNVAVVTVSSLMVFIGYLIWFLNKKKKVAVMDVTEEKTINVFVEAKHWVYLLKFVWPIVVLSLSMGLLDSTFWTTGTVLSDNMARNSAWGGLFLPLYELPMVIMGVVVARWGIYKGKKKLAEIFMLITGILLSGIYFTDSVVLLLIISFFVGLTTSVCWPLRDAVYSDLVSRMGFEGKHMIGLSGSTISLAYIIGPIVSGSLATYFGEKETFVIVGSFLGVVSIFLIMITPKKLRLPQEEIQAWG
;
A
#
# COMPACT_ATOMS: atom_id res chain seq x y z
N MET A 1 -19.24 5.31 -39.78
CA MET A 1 -17.87 5.11 -39.29
C MET A 1 -17.91 4.14 -38.09
N ASN A 2 -17.30 2.97 -38.21
CA ASN A 2 -17.56 1.81 -37.34
C ASN A 2 -17.00 2.03 -35.91
N ARG A 3 -17.88 2.23 -34.93
CA ARG A 3 -17.50 2.37 -33.48
C ARG A 3 -16.56 1.25 -32.97
N LYS A 4 -16.62 0.05 -33.56
CA LYS A 4 -15.75 -1.07 -33.24
C LYS A 4 -14.31 -0.87 -33.71
N PHE A 5 -14.07 -0.16 -34.80
CA PHE A 5 -12.73 0.06 -35.36
C PHE A 5 -11.98 1.14 -34.57
N VAL A 6 -12.65 2.25 -34.22
CA VAL A 6 -12.06 3.31 -33.36
C VAL A 6 -11.78 2.82 -31.94
N LEU A 7 -12.63 1.96 -31.39
CA LEU A 7 -12.39 1.32 -30.08
C LEU A 7 -11.24 0.31 -30.11
N GLY A 8 -10.98 -0.32 -31.25
CA GLY A 8 -9.85 -1.24 -31.45
C GLY A 8 -8.51 -0.53 -31.42
N GLU A 9 -8.35 0.56 -32.17
CA GLU A 9 -7.11 1.34 -32.23
C GLU A 9 -6.82 2.12 -30.93
N LEU A 10 -7.83 2.71 -30.30
CA LEU A 10 -7.69 3.31 -28.97
C LEU A 10 -7.29 2.27 -27.92
N LYS A 11 -7.84 1.06 -27.99
CA LYS A 11 -7.54 -0.05 -27.08
C LYS A 11 -6.07 -0.47 -27.12
N THR A 12 -5.43 -0.49 -28.29
CA THR A 12 -4.02 -0.89 -28.44
C THR A 12 -3.05 0.18 -27.95
N SER A 13 -3.37 1.47 -28.07
CA SER A 13 -2.44 2.57 -27.74
C SER A 13 -2.27 2.80 -26.23
N PHE A 14 -3.32 2.83 -25.41
CA PHE A 14 -3.19 3.08 -23.97
C PHE A 14 -2.84 1.83 -23.17
N TRP A 15 -3.30 0.64 -23.56
CA TRP A 15 -2.91 -0.61 -22.90
C TRP A 15 -1.41 -0.87 -23.03
N GLY A 16 -0.79 -0.51 -24.16
CA GLY A 16 0.67 -0.55 -24.28
C GLY A 16 1.39 0.32 -23.24
N LYS A 17 0.83 1.53 -22.96
CA LYS A 17 1.36 2.39 -21.89
C LYS A 17 1.17 1.79 -20.51
N VAL A 18 -0.02 1.23 -20.22
CA VAL A 18 -0.31 0.55 -18.95
C VAL A 18 0.67 -0.60 -18.75
N MET A 19 0.87 -1.47 -19.74
CA MET A 19 1.80 -2.59 -19.64
C MET A 19 3.25 -2.14 -19.42
N MET A 20 3.68 -1.10 -20.14
CA MET A 20 5.02 -0.54 -19.96
C MET A 20 5.22 0.02 -18.56
N VAL A 21 4.28 0.84 -18.06
CA VAL A 21 4.37 1.38 -16.68
C VAL A 21 4.28 0.25 -15.66
N SER A 22 3.40 -0.74 -15.86
CA SER A 22 3.31 -1.92 -14.98
C SER A 22 4.61 -2.70 -14.92
N LEU A 23 5.32 -2.87 -16.06
CA LEU A 23 6.60 -3.55 -16.10
C LEU A 23 7.70 -2.77 -15.36
N VAL A 24 7.75 -1.43 -15.55
CA VAL A 24 8.67 -0.56 -14.80
C VAL A 24 8.40 -0.69 -13.30
N LEU A 25 7.15 -0.54 -12.89
CA LEU A 25 6.74 -0.63 -11.49
C LEU A 25 6.96 -2.02 -10.92
N PHE A 26 6.82 -3.09 -11.72
CA PHE A 26 7.13 -4.44 -11.27
C PHE A 26 8.56 -4.56 -10.75
N PHE A 27 9.55 -4.08 -11.51
CA PHE A 27 10.95 -4.13 -11.07
C PHE A 27 11.22 -3.22 -9.87
N VAL A 28 10.60 -2.05 -9.83
CA VAL A 28 10.70 -1.14 -8.67
C VAL A 28 10.10 -1.78 -7.43
N TYR A 29 8.89 -2.33 -7.53
CA TYR A 29 8.23 -3.05 -6.43
C TYR A 29 8.93 -4.36 -6.06
N LEU A 30 9.60 -5.03 -7.01
CA LEU A 30 10.37 -6.24 -6.70
C LEU A 30 11.56 -5.92 -5.79
N GLY A 31 12.31 -4.86 -6.09
CA GLY A 31 13.37 -4.38 -5.21
C GLY A 31 12.85 -3.92 -3.86
N ASP A 32 11.73 -3.20 -3.85
CA ASP A 32 11.06 -2.73 -2.64
C ASP A 32 10.53 -3.89 -1.79
N ALA A 33 9.90 -4.90 -2.39
CA ALA A 33 9.36 -6.06 -1.68
C ALA A 33 10.45 -6.92 -1.01
N MET A 34 11.62 -7.06 -1.64
CA MET A 34 12.77 -7.72 -1.02
C MET A 34 13.24 -6.96 0.22
N LEU A 35 13.25 -5.62 0.17
CA LEU A 35 13.64 -4.77 1.30
C LEU A 35 12.55 -4.72 2.37
N SER A 36 11.28 -4.65 2.00
CA SER A 36 10.15 -4.65 2.92
C SER A 36 10.07 -5.92 3.78
N ASP A 37 10.49 -7.06 3.22
CA ASP A 37 10.59 -8.33 3.94
C ASP A 37 11.77 -8.35 4.91
N TRP A 38 12.93 -7.90 4.47
CA TRP A 38 14.18 -7.97 5.21
C TRP A 38 14.34 -6.88 6.29
N VAL A 39 13.96 -5.63 5.97
CA VAL A 39 14.29 -4.44 6.80
C VAL A 39 13.76 -4.51 8.22
N PRO A 40 12.49 -4.91 8.50
CA PRO A 40 12.00 -4.96 9.88
C PRO A 40 12.77 -5.95 10.75
N ALA A 41 13.04 -7.16 10.23
CA ALA A 41 13.80 -8.18 10.95
C ALA A 41 15.24 -7.71 11.21
N TYR A 42 15.89 -7.11 10.22
CA TYR A 42 17.23 -6.55 10.33
C TYR A 42 17.32 -5.40 11.34
N ILE A 43 16.35 -4.47 11.33
CA ILE A 43 16.30 -3.40 12.33
C ILE A 43 16.07 -3.99 13.73
N GLN A 44 15.14 -4.94 13.88
CA GLN A 44 14.86 -5.57 15.18
C GLN A 44 16.09 -6.27 15.74
N GLU A 45 16.82 -7.01 14.92
CA GLU A 45 18.08 -7.65 15.31
C GLU A 45 19.14 -6.62 15.73
N SER A 46 19.24 -5.50 15.00
CA SER A 46 20.22 -4.43 15.28
C SER A 46 19.92 -3.65 16.56
N VAL A 47 18.63 -3.35 16.85
CA VAL A 47 18.23 -2.54 18.02
C VAL A 47 17.84 -3.39 19.24
N GLY A 48 17.59 -4.69 19.05
CA GLY A 48 17.27 -5.65 20.11
C GLY A 48 15.90 -5.46 20.78
N LYS A 49 15.01 -4.59 20.22
CA LYS A 49 13.71 -4.27 20.85
C LYS A 49 12.62 -4.12 19.77
N PRO A 50 11.56 -4.98 19.76
CA PRO A 50 10.49 -4.91 18.77
C PRO A 50 9.74 -3.57 18.74
N TRP A 51 9.47 -2.95 19.90
CA TRP A 51 8.80 -1.64 19.94
C TRP A 51 9.62 -0.54 19.28
N LEU A 52 10.95 -0.57 19.41
CA LEU A 52 11.84 0.42 18.79
C LEU A 52 11.91 0.20 17.28
N MET A 53 11.94 -1.05 16.82
CA MET A 53 11.80 -1.40 15.41
C MET A 53 10.47 -0.84 14.85
N GLY A 54 9.35 -1.08 15.52
CA GLY A 54 8.05 -0.56 15.13
C GLY A 54 8.03 0.97 15.02
N LEU A 55 8.65 1.68 15.96
CA LEU A 55 8.78 3.15 15.92
C LEU A 55 9.61 3.61 14.72
N ILE A 56 10.75 2.95 14.47
CA ILE A 56 11.62 3.28 13.33
C ILE A 56 10.89 3.06 12.00
N ILE A 57 10.19 1.94 11.84
CA ILE A 57 9.39 1.66 10.62
C ILE A 57 8.27 2.70 10.45
N SER A 58 7.54 3.05 11.52
CA SER A 58 6.49 4.06 11.48
C SER A 58 6.98 5.44 11.03
N PHE A 59 8.26 5.74 11.23
CA PHE A 59 8.83 7.02 10.83
C PHE A 59 8.73 7.26 9.31
N SER A 60 8.77 6.21 8.50
CA SER A 60 8.55 6.32 7.05
C SER A 60 7.16 6.88 6.74
N SER A 61 6.13 6.35 7.39
CA SER A 61 4.75 6.82 7.19
C SER A 61 4.48 8.18 7.83
N MET A 62 5.18 8.55 8.91
CA MET A 62 5.12 9.91 9.46
C MET A 62 5.65 10.93 8.44
N ILE A 63 6.77 10.64 7.80
CA ILE A 63 7.34 11.50 6.74
C ILE A 63 6.45 11.48 5.51
N GLY A 64 5.91 10.33 5.10
CA GLY A 64 4.93 10.23 4.01
C GLY A 64 3.70 11.09 4.28
N PHE A 65 3.10 11.01 5.47
CA PHE A 65 1.97 11.85 5.86
C PHE A 65 2.28 13.35 5.78
N VAL A 66 3.46 13.76 6.23
CA VAL A 66 3.92 15.15 6.10
C VAL A 66 4.11 15.49 4.61
N ALA A 67 4.69 14.61 3.82
CA ALA A 67 4.85 14.80 2.39
C ALA A 67 3.50 14.96 1.66
N ASP A 68 2.48 14.17 2.02
CA ASP A 68 1.11 14.28 1.49
C ASP A 68 0.50 15.68 1.68
N LEU A 69 0.83 16.37 2.76
CA LEU A 69 0.36 17.72 3.03
C LEU A 69 1.08 18.80 2.20
N PHE A 70 2.35 18.57 1.91
CA PHE A 70 3.22 19.58 1.28
C PHE A 70 3.46 19.32 -0.21
N LEU A 71 3.62 18.07 -0.64
CA LEU A 71 3.94 17.73 -2.03
C LEU A 71 2.95 18.29 -3.06
N PRO A 72 1.61 18.26 -2.86
CA PRO A 72 0.66 18.83 -3.80
C PRO A 72 0.86 20.34 -4.03
N GLN A 73 1.40 21.05 -3.03
CA GLN A 73 1.66 22.50 -3.13
C GLN A 73 2.92 22.80 -3.93
N PHE A 74 3.96 21.97 -3.78
CA PHE A 74 5.24 22.12 -4.48
C PHE A 74 5.23 21.53 -5.89
N LEU A 75 4.39 20.52 -6.14
CA LEU A 75 4.41 19.71 -7.35
C LEU A 75 3.30 20.07 -8.35
N LYS A 76 2.70 21.26 -8.25
CA LYS A 76 1.58 21.74 -9.10
C LYS A 76 1.79 21.56 -10.62
N LYS A 77 3.03 21.43 -11.09
CA LYS A 77 3.40 21.31 -12.52
C LYS A 77 4.38 20.16 -12.79
N VAL A 78 4.40 19.13 -11.95
CA VAL A 78 5.35 18.02 -12.11
C VAL A 78 4.71 16.94 -12.99
N SER A 79 5.39 16.59 -14.08
CA SER A 79 4.95 15.51 -14.98
C SER A 79 5.05 14.14 -14.32
N VAL A 80 4.21 13.17 -14.73
CA VAL A 80 4.29 11.76 -14.34
C VAL A 80 5.72 11.22 -14.46
N GLU A 81 6.44 11.63 -15.51
CA GLU A 81 7.83 11.24 -15.73
C GLU A 81 8.75 11.67 -14.60
N LYS A 82 8.64 12.92 -14.13
CA LYS A 82 9.46 13.42 -13.04
C LYS A 82 9.11 12.71 -11.73
N MET A 83 7.83 12.40 -11.46
CA MET A 83 7.41 11.66 -10.29
C MET A 83 8.03 10.26 -10.25
N ILE A 84 7.99 9.53 -11.36
CA ILE A 84 8.60 8.19 -11.46
C ILE A 84 10.13 8.28 -11.26
N VAL A 85 10.80 9.27 -11.85
CA VAL A 85 12.24 9.46 -11.67
C VAL A 85 12.59 9.82 -10.22
N LEU A 86 11.80 10.67 -9.58
CA LEU A 86 11.98 11.02 -8.16
C LEU A 86 11.77 9.80 -7.25
N ALA A 87 10.73 8.98 -7.52
CA ALA A 87 10.50 7.74 -6.78
C ALA A 87 11.70 6.78 -6.91
N ILE A 88 12.17 6.55 -8.12
CA ILE A 88 13.32 5.67 -8.37
C ILE A 88 14.59 6.23 -7.70
N GLY A 89 14.84 7.53 -7.81
CA GLY A 89 15.96 8.19 -7.15
C GLY A 89 15.91 8.05 -5.63
N SER A 90 14.74 8.28 -5.02
CA SER A 90 14.54 8.08 -3.58
C SER A 90 14.76 6.62 -3.18
N SER A 91 14.26 5.66 -3.96
CA SER A 91 14.51 4.23 -3.70
C SER A 91 15.99 3.87 -3.74
N LEU A 92 16.77 4.40 -4.69
CA LEU A 92 18.22 4.18 -4.75
C LEU A 92 18.95 4.82 -3.56
N ILE A 93 18.54 6.01 -3.12
CA ILE A 93 19.08 6.65 -1.90
C ILE A 93 18.76 5.79 -0.67
N PHE A 94 17.54 5.30 -0.57
CA PHE A 94 17.11 4.37 0.49
C PHE A 94 18.00 3.12 0.54
N CYS A 95 18.23 2.47 -0.62
CA CYS A 95 19.16 1.34 -0.73
C CYS A 95 20.58 1.71 -0.28
N GLY A 96 21.07 2.88 -0.67
CA GLY A 96 22.39 3.37 -0.26
C GLY A 96 22.52 3.56 1.27
N LEU A 97 21.48 4.10 1.91
CA LEU A 97 21.43 4.25 3.37
C LEU A 97 21.35 2.90 4.08
N LEU A 98 20.57 1.95 3.54
CA LEU A 98 20.52 0.59 4.08
C LEU A 98 21.86 -0.13 3.91
N LEU A 99 22.54 0.03 2.76
CA LEU A 99 23.87 -0.52 2.59
C LEU A 99 24.86 0.09 3.58
N TRP A 100 24.77 1.39 3.84
CA TRP A 100 25.58 2.05 4.87
C TRP A 100 25.28 1.46 6.26
N SER A 101 24.02 1.21 6.59
CA SER A 101 23.61 0.64 7.88
C SER A 101 24.19 -0.77 8.13
N THR A 102 24.52 -1.55 7.07
CA THR A 102 25.12 -2.87 7.24
C THR A 102 26.53 -2.80 7.83
N TYR A 103 27.21 -1.66 7.72
CA TYR A 103 28.52 -1.41 8.34
C TYR A 103 28.41 -0.69 9.68
N TRP A 104 27.42 0.20 9.81
CA TRP A 104 27.16 0.99 11.03
C TRP A 104 25.65 1.03 11.34
N PRO A 105 25.13 0.07 12.12
CA PRO A 105 23.70 -0.06 12.36
C PRO A 105 23.20 0.93 13.45
N TYR A 106 23.42 2.23 13.22
CA TYR A 106 22.92 3.26 14.12
C TYR A 106 21.46 3.64 13.83
N VAL A 107 20.68 3.87 14.89
CA VAL A 107 19.26 4.28 14.81
C VAL A 107 19.05 5.48 13.86
N ILE A 108 19.96 6.46 13.87
CA ILE A 108 19.86 7.65 13.03
C ILE A 108 19.92 7.30 11.52
N ILE A 109 20.74 6.30 11.14
CA ILE A 109 20.81 5.86 9.73
C ILE A 109 19.51 5.17 9.33
N PHE A 110 18.93 4.36 10.22
CA PHE A 110 17.61 3.76 9.98
C PHE A 110 16.52 4.82 9.84
N LEU A 111 16.50 5.85 10.70
CA LEU A 111 15.53 6.95 10.58
C LEU A 111 15.71 7.73 9.27
N MET A 112 16.94 8.02 8.84
CA MET A 112 17.18 8.66 7.53
C MET A 112 16.71 7.76 6.37
N ALA A 113 16.98 6.47 6.44
CA ALA A 113 16.50 5.51 5.45
C ALA A 113 14.97 5.49 5.39
N MET A 114 14.30 5.38 6.55
CA MET A 114 12.84 5.39 6.64
C MET A 114 12.24 6.70 6.14
N ALA A 115 12.86 7.85 6.41
CA ALA A 115 12.39 9.13 5.88
C ALA A 115 12.39 9.15 4.35
N VAL A 116 13.46 8.69 3.73
CA VAL A 116 13.56 8.60 2.27
C VAL A 116 12.56 7.57 1.71
N TRP A 117 12.36 6.46 2.41
CA TRP A 117 11.41 5.43 2.01
C TRP A 117 9.96 5.94 2.05
N GLY A 118 9.59 6.74 3.05
CA GLY A 118 8.29 7.40 3.11
C GLY A 118 8.06 8.31 1.90
N VAL A 119 9.02 9.19 1.58
CA VAL A 119 8.93 10.07 0.40
C VAL A 119 8.85 9.28 -0.91
N TYR A 120 9.56 8.16 -1.02
CA TYR A 120 9.49 7.25 -2.16
C TYR A 120 8.06 6.76 -2.45
N TYR A 121 7.35 6.30 -1.42
CA TYR A 121 5.97 5.83 -1.58
C TYR A 121 5.03 6.94 -2.04
N GLU A 122 5.21 8.16 -1.54
CA GLU A 122 4.39 9.29 -1.96
C GLU A 122 4.62 9.64 -3.43
N PHE A 123 5.86 9.67 -3.89
CA PHE A 123 6.14 9.88 -5.30
C PHE A 123 5.55 8.78 -6.19
N LEU A 124 5.57 7.51 -5.76
CA LEU A 124 4.93 6.41 -6.49
C LEU A 124 3.40 6.58 -6.51
N GLY A 125 2.81 6.92 -5.38
CA GLY A 125 1.37 7.12 -5.24
C GLY A 125 0.87 8.24 -6.16
N PHE A 126 1.47 9.42 -6.07
CA PHE A 126 1.15 10.56 -6.92
C PHE A 126 1.38 10.25 -8.40
N GLY A 127 2.53 9.67 -8.75
CA GLY A 127 2.86 9.31 -10.14
C GLY A 127 1.88 8.31 -10.74
N GLY A 128 1.48 7.29 -9.96
CA GLY A 128 0.49 6.30 -10.39
C GLY A 128 -0.90 6.90 -10.58
N GLN A 129 -1.37 7.73 -9.63
CA GLN A 129 -2.66 8.40 -9.73
C GLN A 129 -2.71 9.37 -10.92
N GLN A 130 -1.65 10.17 -11.10
CA GLN A 130 -1.55 11.11 -12.20
C GLN A 130 -1.51 10.36 -13.54
N PHE A 131 -0.71 9.28 -13.65
CA PHE A 131 -0.67 8.44 -14.86
C PHE A 131 -2.05 7.90 -15.24
N VAL A 132 -2.77 7.31 -14.29
CA VAL A 132 -4.10 6.71 -14.58
C VAL A 132 -5.13 7.80 -14.89
N SER A 133 -5.12 8.93 -14.18
CA SER A 133 -6.08 10.01 -14.38
C SER A 133 -5.91 10.72 -15.73
N GLU A 134 -4.66 10.95 -16.16
CA GLU A 134 -4.35 11.68 -17.40
C GLU A 134 -4.31 10.80 -18.64
N SER A 135 -3.79 9.57 -18.52
CA SER A 135 -3.52 8.72 -19.67
C SER A 135 -4.61 7.70 -19.99
N ILE A 136 -5.52 7.42 -19.02
CA ILE A 136 -6.48 6.32 -19.15
C ILE A 136 -7.92 6.85 -19.19
N PRO A 137 -8.71 6.49 -20.23
CA PRO A 137 -10.12 6.84 -20.31
C PRO A 137 -10.90 6.28 -19.10
N THR A 138 -11.88 7.04 -18.57
CA THR A 138 -12.60 6.77 -17.32
C THR A 138 -13.15 5.34 -17.22
N HIS A 139 -13.68 4.79 -18.33
CA HIS A 139 -14.22 3.42 -18.36
C HIS A 139 -13.19 2.31 -18.17
N PHE A 140 -11.89 2.61 -18.38
CA PHE A 140 -10.81 1.62 -18.33
C PHE A 140 -9.91 1.80 -17.09
N ARG A 141 -10.13 2.83 -16.27
CA ARG A 141 -9.30 3.13 -15.10
C ARG A 141 -9.26 1.99 -14.08
N SER A 142 -10.42 1.38 -13.80
CA SER A 142 -10.47 0.21 -12.89
C SER A 142 -9.66 -0.97 -13.43
N GLY A 143 -9.74 -1.23 -14.75
CA GLY A 143 -8.93 -2.26 -15.40
C GLY A 143 -7.44 -1.93 -15.38
N ALA A 144 -7.07 -0.66 -15.59
CA ALA A 144 -5.67 -0.23 -15.51
C ALA A 144 -5.11 -0.40 -14.09
N TRP A 145 -5.85 0.00 -13.06
CA TRP A 145 -5.49 -0.25 -11.67
C TRP A 145 -5.38 -1.72 -11.33
N ALA A 146 -6.27 -2.57 -11.88
CA ALA A 146 -6.19 -4.01 -11.68
C ALA A 146 -4.91 -4.61 -12.29
N VAL A 147 -4.48 -4.15 -13.49
CA VAL A 147 -3.23 -4.57 -14.11
C VAL A 147 -2.02 -4.09 -13.29
N LEU A 148 -1.98 -2.82 -12.90
CA LEU A 148 -0.93 -2.27 -12.04
C LEU A 148 -0.83 -3.04 -10.72
N GLY A 149 -1.98 -3.33 -10.10
CA GLY A 149 -2.08 -4.11 -8.88
C GLY A 149 -1.61 -5.55 -9.03
N ALA A 150 -1.91 -6.21 -10.16
CA ALA A 150 -1.44 -7.57 -10.43
C ALA A 150 0.08 -7.64 -10.55
N PHE A 151 0.71 -6.67 -11.22
CA PHE A 151 2.18 -6.59 -11.31
C PHE A 151 2.81 -6.27 -9.95
N ARG A 152 2.17 -5.40 -9.15
CA ARG A 152 2.58 -5.14 -7.77
C ARG A 152 2.48 -6.43 -6.94
N GLY A 153 1.32 -7.09 -6.91
CA GLY A 153 1.11 -8.32 -6.15
C GLY A 153 2.10 -9.43 -6.55
N LEU A 154 2.42 -9.56 -7.85
CA LEU A 154 3.44 -10.49 -8.32
C LEU A 154 4.83 -10.13 -7.77
N ALA A 155 5.19 -8.85 -7.74
CA ALA A 155 6.45 -8.39 -7.18
C ALA A 155 6.55 -8.69 -5.67
N TYR A 156 5.48 -8.41 -4.92
CA TYR A 156 5.42 -8.68 -3.48
C TYR A 156 5.25 -10.16 -3.13
N PHE A 157 4.81 -10.98 -4.07
CA PHE A 157 4.87 -12.44 -3.92
C PHE A 157 6.29 -12.99 -4.13
N VAL A 158 6.97 -12.55 -5.21
CA VAL A 158 8.30 -13.06 -5.58
C VAL A 158 9.41 -12.43 -4.73
N GLY A 159 9.25 -11.15 -4.35
CA GLY A 159 10.28 -10.37 -3.65
C GLY A 159 10.77 -11.00 -2.36
N PRO A 160 9.90 -11.33 -1.39
CA PRO A 160 10.29 -11.98 -0.15
C PRO A 160 10.99 -13.31 -0.37
N LEU A 161 10.51 -14.15 -1.31
CA LEU A 161 11.14 -15.43 -1.63
C LEU A 161 12.57 -15.25 -2.13
N PHE A 162 12.76 -14.31 -3.06
CA PHE A 162 14.07 -14.02 -3.62
C PHE A 162 14.99 -13.32 -2.64
N GLY A 163 14.44 -12.38 -1.84
CA GLY A 163 15.14 -11.69 -0.76
C GLY A 163 15.67 -12.65 0.30
N SER A 164 14.81 -13.53 0.82
CA SER A 164 15.18 -14.56 1.80
C SER A 164 16.22 -15.54 1.26
N PHE A 165 16.09 -15.97 -0.02
CA PHE A 165 17.12 -16.82 -0.67
C PHE A 165 18.48 -16.11 -0.71
N LEU A 166 18.52 -14.82 -1.06
CA LEU A 166 19.77 -14.05 -1.10
C LEU A 166 20.33 -13.84 0.30
N LEU A 167 19.48 -13.57 1.28
CA LEU A 167 19.89 -13.39 2.67
C LEU A 167 20.63 -14.63 3.19
N ILE A 168 20.04 -15.80 3.01
CA ILE A 168 20.61 -17.07 3.47
C ILE A 168 21.90 -17.43 2.71
N SER A 169 21.94 -17.18 1.40
CA SER A 169 23.08 -17.62 0.55
C SER A 169 24.23 -16.63 0.51
N LYS A 170 23.98 -15.32 0.65
CA LYS A 170 24.96 -14.25 0.39
C LYS A 170 24.96 -13.13 1.45
N GLY A 171 24.01 -13.12 2.38
CA GLY A 171 23.90 -12.14 3.48
C GLY A 171 23.26 -10.80 3.09
N ASN A 172 23.23 -9.89 4.07
CA ASN A 172 22.52 -8.60 4.01
C ASN A 172 22.90 -7.71 2.83
N VAL A 173 24.21 -7.59 2.53
CA VAL A 173 24.74 -6.75 1.43
C VAL A 173 24.19 -7.21 0.09
N ALA A 174 24.04 -8.52 -0.12
CA ALA A 174 23.51 -9.05 -1.38
C ALA A 174 22.02 -8.70 -1.57
N VAL A 175 21.22 -8.75 -0.51
CA VAL A 175 19.81 -8.35 -0.56
C VAL A 175 19.69 -6.89 -1.03
N VAL A 176 20.39 -5.97 -0.39
CA VAL A 176 20.34 -4.53 -0.73
C VAL A 176 20.88 -4.28 -2.14
N THR A 177 22.00 -4.92 -2.51
CA THR A 177 22.61 -4.73 -3.85
C THR A 177 21.71 -5.22 -4.96
N VAL A 178 21.11 -6.40 -4.80
CA VAL A 178 20.18 -6.95 -5.82
C VAL A 178 18.89 -6.15 -5.87
N SER A 179 18.35 -5.70 -4.74
CA SER A 179 17.21 -4.78 -4.70
C SER A 179 17.49 -3.48 -5.48
N SER A 180 18.67 -2.88 -5.26
CA SER A 180 19.11 -1.70 -6.01
C SER A 180 19.20 -1.97 -7.52
N LEU A 181 19.68 -3.15 -7.90
CA LEU A 181 19.76 -3.57 -9.31
C LEU A 181 18.36 -3.71 -9.93
N MET A 182 17.38 -4.27 -9.21
CA MET A 182 16.00 -4.37 -9.71
C MET A 182 15.40 -2.98 -9.93
N VAL A 183 15.55 -2.07 -8.99
CA VAL A 183 15.11 -0.66 -9.14
C VAL A 183 15.79 0.01 -10.32
N PHE A 184 17.08 -0.23 -10.52
CA PHE A 184 17.84 0.31 -11.65
C PHE A 184 17.38 -0.27 -13.00
N ILE A 185 17.03 -1.55 -13.06
CA ILE A 185 16.42 -2.17 -14.26
C ILE A 185 15.09 -1.47 -14.58
N GLY A 186 14.24 -1.21 -13.58
CA GLY A 186 13.02 -0.43 -13.75
C GLY A 186 13.30 0.95 -14.37
N TYR A 187 14.34 1.65 -13.89
CA TYR A 187 14.77 2.92 -14.47
C TYR A 187 15.23 2.78 -15.92
N LEU A 188 16.03 1.77 -16.25
CA LEU A 188 16.48 1.53 -17.63
C LEU A 188 15.31 1.27 -18.58
N ILE A 189 14.35 0.44 -18.18
CA ILE A 189 13.14 0.18 -18.97
C ILE A 189 12.38 1.49 -19.21
N TRP A 190 12.22 2.30 -18.17
CA TRP A 190 11.58 3.62 -18.28
C TRP A 190 12.32 4.53 -19.25
N PHE A 191 13.63 4.66 -19.08
CA PHE A 191 14.49 5.54 -19.87
C PHE A 191 14.51 5.16 -21.36
N LEU A 192 14.62 3.86 -21.68
CA LEU A 192 14.64 3.35 -23.05
C LEU A 192 13.29 3.48 -23.78
N ASN A 193 12.20 3.49 -23.04
CA ASN A 193 10.85 3.61 -23.60
C ASN A 193 10.28 5.03 -23.53
N LYS A 194 11.04 6.00 -23.08
CA LYS A 194 10.64 7.40 -22.99
C LYS A 194 10.43 8.00 -24.39
N LYS A 195 9.15 7.98 -24.87
CA LYS A 195 8.77 8.72 -26.06
C LYS A 195 8.64 10.21 -25.72
N LYS A 196 9.18 11.08 -26.62
CA LYS A 196 9.17 12.52 -26.45
C LYS A 196 7.79 13.08 -26.05
N LYS A 197 7.81 13.88 -25.00
CA LYS A 197 6.81 14.83 -24.49
C LYS A 197 5.34 14.41 -24.59
N VAL A 198 4.77 14.01 -23.44
CA VAL A 198 3.34 14.21 -23.17
C VAL A 198 3.17 15.69 -22.84
N ALA A 199 2.28 16.38 -23.54
CA ALA A 199 1.96 17.78 -23.28
C ALA A 199 1.43 17.89 -21.84
N VAL A 200 2.01 18.79 -21.07
CA VAL A 200 1.49 19.18 -19.76
C VAL A 200 0.19 19.94 -20.04
N MET A 201 -0.96 19.43 -19.61
CA MET A 201 -2.16 20.25 -19.55
C MET A 201 -1.90 21.37 -18.55
N ASP A 202 -2.07 22.61 -19.00
CA ASP A 202 -2.10 23.78 -18.12
C ASP A 202 -3.26 23.60 -17.13
N VAL A 203 -2.93 23.23 -15.91
CA VAL A 203 -3.89 23.23 -14.82
C VAL A 203 -4.03 24.68 -14.37
N THR A 204 -5.24 25.22 -14.52
CA THR A 204 -5.65 26.52 -14.02
C THR A 204 -5.12 26.75 -12.60
N GLU A 205 -4.72 27.98 -12.32
CA GLU A 205 -4.20 28.40 -11.00
C GLU A 205 -5.22 28.06 -9.90
N GLU A 206 -5.02 26.96 -9.20
CA GLU A 206 -5.75 26.68 -7.98
C GLU A 206 -5.14 27.49 -6.84
N LYS A 207 -6.03 28.16 -6.09
CA LYS A 207 -5.69 28.85 -4.83
C LYS A 207 -4.81 27.96 -3.96
N THR A 208 -3.81 28.53 -3.32
CA THR A 208 -2.92 27.84 -2.36
C THR A 208 -3.77 27.13 -1.31
N ILE A 209 -3.69 25.80 -1.28
CA ILE A 209 -4.39 25.00 -0.26
C ILE A 209 -3.78 25.36 1.10
N ASN A 210 -4.59 25.93 1.96
CA ASN A 210 -4.20 26.16 3.36
C ASN A 210 -4.42 24.85 4.12
N VAL A 211 -3.34 24.26 4.65
CA VAL A 211 -3.37 22.98 5.40
C VAL A 211 -4.42 22.99 6.53
N PHE A 212 -4.63 24.11 7.19
CA PHE A 212 -5.66 24.23 8.24
C PHE A 212 -7.09 24.16 7.67
N VAL A 213 -7.31 24.68 6.48
CA VAL A 213 -8.61 24.60 5.80
C VAL A 213 -8.87 23.16 5.38
N GLU A 214 -7.85 22.48 4.82
CA GLU A 214 -7.94 21.07 4.45
C GLU A 214 -8.26 20.19 5.68
N ALA A 215 -7.58 20.39 6.79
CA ALA A 215 -7.85 19.66 8.03
C ALA A 215 -9.30 19.89 8.52
N LYS A 216 -9.85 21.09 8.40
CA LYS A 216 -11.25 21.38 8.74
C LYS A 216 -12.22 20.59 7.83
N HIS A 217 -11.94 20.53 6.52
CA HIS A 217 -12.75 19.75 5.58
C HIS A 217 -12.71 18.26 5.92
N TRP A 218 -11.56 17.70 6.27
CA TRP A 218 -11.44 16.31 6.69
C TRP A 218 -12.20 16.01 7.99
N VAL A 219 -12.07 16.87 9.00
CA VAL A 219 -12.84 16.71 10.27
C VAL A 219 -14.34 16.76 10.02
N TYR A 220 -14.78 17.64 9.10
CA TYR A 220 -16.19 17.70 8.71
C TYR A 220 -16.64 16.43 7.99
N LEU A 221 -15.89 15.96 6.99
CA LEU A 221 -16.18 14.74 6.24
C LEU A 221 -16.21 13.49 7.14
N LEU A 222 -15.31 13.42 8.13
CA LEU A 222 -15.25 12.31 9.08
C LEU A 222 -16.59 12.05 9.77
N LYS A 223 -17.42 13.08 10.05
CA LYS A 223 -18.74 12.90 10.66
C LYS A 223 -19.67 12.02 9.83
N PHE A 224 -19.48 11.99 8.50
CA PHE A 224 -20.36 11.27 7.56
C PHE A 224 -19.73 9.98 7.05
N VAL A 225 -18.39 9.94 6.94
CA VAL A 225 -17.67 8.82 6.31
C VAL A 225 -16.85 7.99 7.31
N TRP A 226 -16.95 8.28 8.61
CA TRP A 226 -16.22 7.56 9.67
C TRP A 226 -16.28 6.03 9.54
N PRO A 227 -17.41 5.38 9.08
CA PRO A 227 -17.44 3.93 8.99
C PRO A 227 -16.43 3.37 7.99
N ILE A 228 -16.25 4.05 6.85
CA ILE A 228 -15.25 3.61 5.86
C ILE A 228 -13.84 3.99 6.30
N VAL A 229 -13.67 5.06 7.05
CA VAL A 229 -12.38 5.46 7.65
C VAL A 229 -11.94 4.43 8.68
N VAL A 230 -12.83 4.04 9.61
CA VAL A 230 -12.54 2.99 10.60
C VAL A 230 -12.21 1.66 9.93
N LEU A 231 -12.97 1.26 8.91
CA LEU A 231 -12.66 0.06 8.12
C LEU A 231 -11.26 0.16 7.51
N SER A 232 -10.92 1.31 6.90
CA SER A 232 -9.62 1.53 6.26
C SER A 232 -8.46 1.52 7.24
N LEU A 233 -8.63 2.16 8.42
CA LEU A 233 -7.63 2.11 9.50
C LEU A 233 -7.40 0.67 9.98
N SER A 234 -8.49 -0.11 10.14
CA SER A 234 -8.40 -1.50 10.56
C SER A 234 -7.67 -2.37 9.52
N MET A 235 -7.98 -2.18 8.24
CA MET A 235 -7.29 -2.87 7.14
C MET A 235 -5.81 -2.49 7.09
N GLY A 236 -5.50 -1.20 7.21
CA GLY A 236 -4.12 -0.73 7.23
C GLY A 236 -3.35 -1.19 8.47
N LEU A 237 -4.00 -1.29 9.64
CA LEU A 237 -3.41 -1.87 10.84
C LEU A 237 -3.03 -3.35 10.62
N LEU A 238 -3.92 -4.13 10.02
CA LEU A 238 -3.65 -5.52 9.66
C LEU A 238 -2.44 -5.62 8.73
N ASP A 239 -2.50 -4.88 7.62
CA ASP A 239 -1.48 -4.94 6.57
C ASP A 239 -0.11 -4.50 7.11
N SER A 240 -0.06 -3.39 7.85
CA SER A 240 1.18 -2.94 8.51
C SER A 240 1.71 -3.93 9.54
N THR A 241 0.84 -4.71 10.21
CA THR A 241 1.26 -5.80 11.12
C THR A 241 1.94 -6.92 10.34
N PHE A 242 1.41 -7.31 9.16
CA PHE A 242 2.06 -8.29 8.28
C PHE A 242 3.43 -7.80 7.83
N TRP A 243 3.54 -6.55 7.40
CA TRP A 243 4.78 -5.96 6.89
C TRP A 243 5.75 -5.47 7.99
N THR A 244 5.43 -5.66 9.26
CA THR A 244 6.32 -5.31 10.40
C THR A 244 6.60 -6.56 11.22
N THR A 245 5.66 -6.95 12.07
CA THR A 245 5.80 -8.10 12.96
C THR A 245 5.76 -9.43 12.18
N GLY A 246 5.02 -9.47 11.06
CA GLY A 246 4.91 -10.66 10.22
C GLY A 246 6.20 -11.02 9.50
N THR A 247 7.03 -10.05 9.13
CA THR A 247 8.36 -10.29 8.57
C THR A 247 9.26 -10.98 9.59
N VAL A 248 9.22 -10.51 10.84
CA VAL A 248 9.99 -11.11 11.95
C VAL A 248 9.50 -12.51 12.26
N LEU A 249 8.17 -12.71 12.31
CA LEU A 249 7.58 -14.04 12.51
C LEU A 249 7.98 -15.01 11.38
N SER A 250 7.95 -14.54 10.12
CA SER A 250 8.39 -15.30 8.95
C SER A 250 9.85 -15.72 9.05
N ASP A 251 10.75 -14.80 9.43
CA ASP A 251 12.17 -15.07 9.63
C ASP A 251 12.39 -16.10 10.76
N ASN A 252 11.72 -15.93 11.88
CA ASN A 252 11.79 -16.87 12.99
C ASN A 252 11.29 -18.28 12.61
N MET A 253 10.22 -18.38 11.82
CA MET A 253 9.73 -19.65 11.30
C MET A 253 10.70 -20.26 10.27
N ALA A 254 11.34 -19.44 9.43
CA ALA A 254 12.30 -19.90 8.42
C ALA A 254 13.57 -20.52 9.05
N ARG A 255 13.97 -20.06 10.22
CA ARG A 255 15.10 -20.64 10.99
C ARG A 255 14.80 -22.09 11.45
N ASN A 256 13.51 -22.42 11.66
CA ASN A 256 13.08 -23.71 12.21
C ASN A 256 12.43 -24.63 11.17
N SER A 257 12.01 -24.10 10.02
CA SER A 257 11.27 -24.82 8.98
C SER A 257 11.59 -24.27 7.59
N ALA A 258 11.88 -25.13 6.63
CA ALA A 258 12.11 -24.75 5.23
C ALA A 258 10.93 -23.99 4.60
N TRP A 259 9.73 -24.10 5.16
CA TRP A 259 8.51 -23.45 4.65
C TRP A 259 8.21 -22.11 5.33
N GLY A 260 8.89 -21.77 6.45
CA GLY A 260 8.58 -20.60 7.25
C GLY A 260 8.61 -19.28 6.49
N GLY A 261 9.56 -19.12 5.56
CA GLY A 261 9.68 -17.95 4.69
C GLY A 261 8.52 -17.74 3.71
N LEU A 262 7.56 -18.67 3.62
CA LEU A 262 6.37 -18.53 2.77
C LEU A 262 5.24 -17.72 3.43
N PHE A 263 5.39 -17.27 4.68
CA PHE A 263 4.31 -16.60 5.42
C PHE A 263 3.79 -15.35 4.71
N LEU A 264 4.67 -14.42 4.35
CA LEU A 264 4.32 -13.21 3.60
C LEU A 264 3.97 -13.48 2.13
N PRO A 265 4.75 -14.29 1.37
CA PRO A 265 4.36 -14.66 0.02
C PRO A 265 2.96 -15.25 -0.10
N LEU A 266 2.54 -16.08 0.85
CA LEU A 266 1.19 -16.66 0.85
C LEU A 266 0.10 -15.65 1.24
N TYR A 267 0.43 -14.63 2.02
CA TYR A 267 -0.48 -13.50 2.26
C TYR A 267 -0.72 -12.69 0.97
N GLU A 268 0.32 -12.46 0.16
CA GLU A 268 0.24 -11.65 -1.07
C GLU A 268 -0.28 -12.41 -2.30
N LEU A 269 -0.05 -13.72 -2.37
CA LEU A 269 -0.42 -14.54 -3.53
C LEU A 269 -1.88 -14.39 -3.98
N PRO A 270 -2.89 -14.39 -3.07
CA PRO A 270 -4.29 -14.23 -3.47
C PRO A 270 -4.59 -12.91 -4.18
N MET A 271 -3.83 -11.84 -3.90
CA MET A 271 -4.03 -10.53 -4.52
C MET A 271 -3.83 -10.57 -6.03
N VAL A 272 -2.90 -11.39 -6.51
CA VAL A 272 -2.63 -11.58 -7.95
C VAL A 272 -3.86 -12.15 -8.67
N ILE A 273 -4.54 -13.11 -8.03
CA ILE A 273 -5.67 -13.83 -8.63
C ILE A 273 -6.99 -13.07 -8.43
N MET A 274 -7.23 -12.63 -7.19
CA MET A 274 -8.52 -12.03 -6.79
C MET A 274 -8.75 -10.66 -7.40
N GLY A 275 -7.71 -9.90 -7.76
CA GLY A 275 -7.86 -8.66 -8.50
C GLY A 275 -8.62 -8.84 -9.82
N VAL A 276 -8.32 -9.90 -10.56
CA VAL A 276 -9.02 -10.25 -11.81
C VAL A 276 -10.44 -10.78 -11.53
N VAL A 277 -10.60 -11.60 -10.50
CA VAL A 277 -11.90 -12.18 -10.12
C VAL A 277 -12.87 -11.10 -9.68
N VAL A 278 -12.47 -10.20 -8.77
CA VAL A 278 -13.30 -9.08 -8.28
C VAL A 278 -13.67 -8.12 -9.41
N ALA A 279 -12.73 -7.86 -10.34
CA ALA A 279 -13.00 -7.04 -11.52
C ALA A 279 -14.09 -7.64 -12.43
N ARG A 280 -14.13 -8.98 -12.57
CA ARG A 280 -15.14 -9.69 -13.35
C ARG A 280 -16.51 -9.79 -12.66
N TRP A 281 -16.54 -9.92 -11.33
CA TRP A 281 -17.79 -10.05 -10.59
C TRP A 281 -18.67 -8.80 -10.58
N GLY A 282 -18.09 -7.63 -10.88
CA GLY A 282 -18.84 -6.39 -11.07
C GLY A 282 -19.70 -6.02 -9.88
N ILE A 283 -19.14 -5.99 -8.68
CA ILE A 283 -19.88 -5.67 -7.45
C ILE A 283 -20.30 -4.20 -7.45
N TYR A 284 -21.57 -3.92 -7.77
CA TYR A 284 -22.12 -2.56 -7.87
C TYR A 284 -22.81 -2.09 -6.58
N LYS A 285 -23.36 -2.99 -5.79
CA LYS A 285 -24.16 -2.67 -4.59
C LYS A 285 -23.60 -3.36 -3.35
N GLY A 286 -23.73 -2.70 -2.21
CA GLY A 286 -23.35 -3.29 -0.92
C GLY A 286 -21.83 -3.43 -0.68
N LYS A 287 -20.99 -2.71 -1.44
CA LYS A 287 -19.51 -2.77 -1.38
C LYS A 287 -19.00 -2.65 0.05
N LYS A 288 -19.45 -1.61 0.79
CA LYS A 288 -19.06 -1.38 2.19
C LYS A 288 -19.40 -2.58 3.08
N LYS A 289 -20.65 -3.04 3.03
CA LYS A 289 -21.12 -4.17 3.85
C LYS A 289 -20.37 -5.46 3.56
N LEU A 290 -20.07 -5.70 2.28
CA LEU A 290 -19.31 -6.86 1.87
C LEU A 290 -17.87 -6.78 2.38
N ALA A 291 -17.21 -5.61 2.30
CA ALA A 291 -15.88 -5.39 2.87
C ALA A 291 -15.86 -5.63 4.39
N GLU A 292 -16.87 -5.14 5.13
CA GLU A 292 -17.02 -5.39 6.57
C GLU A 292 -17.14 -6.89 6.90
N ILE A 293 -17.91 -7.66 6.09
CA ILE A 293 -18.07 -9.11 6.27
C ILE A 293 -16.74 -9.84 6.00
N PHE A 294 -16.05 -9.52 4.91
CA PHE A 294 -14.74 -10.12 4.62
C PHE A 294 -13.70 -9.77 5.68
N MET A 295 -13.76 -8.54 6.22
CA MET A 295 -12.91 -8.13 7.34
C MET A 295 -13.21 -8.89 8.62
N LEU A 296 -14.49 -9.20 8.91
CA LEU A 296 -14.87 -10.08 10.02
C LEU A 296 -14.27 -11.48 9.85
N ILE A 297 -14.38 -12.05 8.65
CA ILE A 297 -13.79 -13.37 8.34
C ILE A 297 -12.27 -13.32 8.55
N THR A 298 -11.61 -12.26 8.08
CA THR A 298 -10.18 -12.03 8.32
C THR A 298 -9.84 -12.04 9.81
N GLY A 299 -10.60 -11.32 10.62
CA GLY A 299 -10.40 -11.27 12.07
C GLY A 299 -10.54 -12.63 12.74
N ILE A 300 -11.56 -13.42 12.34
CA ILE A 300 -11.76 -14.79 12.84
C ILE A 300 -10.59 -15.70 12.45
N LEU A 301 -10.15 -15.66 11.19
CA LEU A 301 -9.01 -16.45 10.71
C LEU A 301 -7.73 -16.14 11.48
N LEU A 302 -7.43 -14.86 11.69
CA LEU A 302 -6.25 -14.45 12.47
C LEU A 302 -6.33 -14.87 13.93
N SER A 303 -7.50 -14.74 14.57
CA SER A 303 -7.71 -15.22 15.93
C SER A 303 -7.50 -16.74 16.04
N GLY A 304 -7.74 -17.47 14.94
CA GLY A 304 -7.49 -18.91 14.84
C GLY A 304 -6.01 -19.31 14.97
N ILE A 305 -5.08 -18.38 14.75
CA ILE A 305 -3.64 -18.59 14.97
C ILE A 305 -3.35 -19.04 16.41
N TYR A 306 -4.15 -18.63 17.38
CA TYR A 306 -4.03 -19.04 18.78
C TYR A 306 -4.00 -20.58 18.97
N PHE A 307 -4.77 -21.30 18.18
CA PHE A 307 -4.98 -22.74 18.35
C PHE A 307 -3.90 -23.62 17.68
N THR A 308 -2.86 -23.04 17.08
CA THR A 308 -1.85 -23.82 16.36
C THR A 308 -0.44 -23.26 16.50
N ASP A 309 0.55 -24.16 16.64
CA ASP A 309 1.98 -23.90 16.49
C ASP A 309 2.55 -24.51 15.21
N SER A 310 1.70 -25.16 14.44
CA SER A 310 2.11 -25.78 13.15
C SER A 310 2.40 -24.70 12.12
N VAL A 311 3.62 -24.65 11.61
CA VAL A 311 4.01 -23.75 10.52
C VAL A 311 3.07 -23.89 9.34
N VAL A 312 2.69 -25.12 8.95
CA VAL A 312 1.80 -25.37 7.82
C VAL A 312 0.42 -24.74 8.03
N LEU A 313 -0.16 -24.84 9.24
CA LEU A 313 -1.45 -24.23 9.53
C LEU A 313 -1.35 -22.70 9.58
N LEU A 314 -0.25 -22.13 10.08
CA LEU A 314 0.01 -20.69 10.04
C LEU A 314 0.07 -20.18 8.59
N LEU A 315 0.73 -20.92 7.70
CA LEU A 315 0.78 -20.62 6.27
C LEU A 315 -0.58 -20.68 5.59
N ILE A 316 -1.40 -21.69 5.93
CA ILE A 316 -2.77 -21.82 5.42
C ILE A 316 -3.63 -20.64 5.90
N ILE A 317 -3.52 -20.27 7.17
CA ILE A 317 -4.24 -19.11 7.72
C ILE A 317 -3.78 -17.83 7.01
N SER A 318 -2.48 -17.62 6.83
CA SER A 318 -1.93 -16.46 6.10
C SER A 318 -2.51 -16.36 4.69
N PHE A 319 -2.57 -17.47 3.94
CA PHE A 319 -3.17 -17.52 2.61
C PHE A 319 -4.66 -17.11 2.62
N PHE A 320 -5.46 -17.66 3.54
CA PHE A 320 -6.88 -17.31 3.61
C PHE A 320 -7.12 -15.87 4.10
N VAL A 321 -6.28 -15.35 4.97
CA VAL A 321 -6.26 -13.93 5.34
C VAL A 321 -5.97 -13.06 4.11
N GLY A 322 -4.94 -13.41 3.34
CA GLY A 322 -4.64 -12.75 2.06
C GLY A 322 -5.81 -12.81 1.07
N LEU A 323 -6.51 -13.95 1.01
CA LEU A 323 -7.68 -14.12 0.14
C LEU A 323 -8.83 -13.18 0.54
N THR A 324 -9.13 -13.07 1.82
CA THR A 324 -10.20 -12.20 2.31
C THR A 324 -9.85 -10.71 2.17
N THR A 325 -8.61 -10.32 2.46
CA THR A 325 -8.14 -8.94 2.31
C THR A 325 -8.06 -8.53 0.84
N SER A 326 -7.71 -9.43 -0.07
CA SER A 326 -7.72 -9.19 -1.53
C SER A 326 -9.10 -8.83 -2.07
N VAL A 327 -10.17 -9.17 -1.37
CA VAL A 327 -11.54 -8.71 -1.66
C VAL A 327 -11.84 -7.38 -0.97
N CYS A 328 -11.36 -7.19 0.28
CA CYS A 328 -11.64 -5.99 1.05
C CYS A 328 -11.08 -4.72 0.40
N TRP A 329 -9.82 -4.74 -0.05
CA TRP A 329 -9.14 -3.58 -0.62
C TRP A 329 -9.87 -2.96 -1.81
N PRO A 330 -10.20 -3.72 -2.90
CA PRO A 330 -10.92 -3.15 -4.03
C PRO A 330 -12.31 -2.63 -3.68
N LEU A 331 -13.00 -3.28 -2.72
CA LEU A 331 -14.32 -2.83 -2.28
C LEU A 331 -14.24 -1.52 -1.50
N ARG A 332 -13.26 -1.37 -0.61
CA ARG A 332 -12.97 -0.14 0.11
C ARG A 332 -12.67 1.00 -0.88
N ASP A 333 -11.77 0.78 -1.84
CA ASP A 333 -11.38 1.79 -2.82
C ASP A 333 -12.55 2.18 -3.74
N ALA A 334 -13.42 1.21 -4.08
CA ALA A 334 -14.63 1.49 -4.83
C ALA A 334 -15.64 2.33 -4.01
N VAL A 335 -15.72 2.17 -2.68
CA VAL A 335 -16.56 3.04 -1.84
C VAL A 335 -16.03 4.46 -1.84
N TYR A 336 -14.71 4.66 -1.68
CA TYR A 336 -14.11 6.00 -1.77
C TYR A 336 -14.31 6.64 -3.14
N SER A 337 -14.12 5.90 -4.23
CA SER A 337 -14.37 6.38 -5.58
C SER A 337 -15.83 6.81 -5.79
N ASP A 338 -16.80 6.06 -5.22
CA ASP A 338 -18.22 6.43 -5.24
C ASP A 338 -18.49 7.72 -4.44
N LEU A 339 -17.80 7.94 -3.31
CA LEU A 339 -17.90 9.17 -2.51
C LEU A 339 -17.29 10.36 -3.27
N VAL A 340 -16.08 10.20 -3.82
CA VAL A 340 -15.40 11.21 -4.65
C VAL A 340 -16.29 11.66 -5.81
N SER A 341 -16.85 10.72 -6.57
CA SER A 341 -17.73 11.01 -7.69
C SER A 341 -18.99 11.80 -7.29
N ARG A 342 -19.52 11.56 -6.07
CA ARG A 342 -20.70 12.30 -5.56
C ARG A 342 -20.35 13.70 -5.05
N MET A 343 -19.11 13.97 -4.69
CA MET A 343 -18.64 15.29 -4.26
C MET A 343 -18.26 16.22 -5.42
N GLY A 344 -18.12 15.71 -6.63
CA GLY A 344 -17.74 16.51 -7.78
C GLY A 344 -16.37 17.15 -7.64
N PHE A 345 -16.26 18.47 -7.78
CA PHE A 345 -14.99 19.20 -7.67
C PHE A 345 -14.33 19.10 -6.28
N GLU A 346 -15.14 18.93 -5.24
CA GLU A 346 -14.64 18.78 -3.86
C GLU A 346 -14.20 17.35 -3.52
N GLY A 347 -14.29 16.43 -4.49
CA GLY A 347 -13.80 15.05 -4.35
C GLY A 347 -12.32 14.93 -3.97
N LYS A 348 -11.51 15.94 -4.30
CA LYS A 348 -10.09 16.04 -3.92
C LYS A 348 -9.86 15.89 -2.40
N HIS A 349 -10.73 16.49 -1.58
CA HIS A 349 -10.67 16.39 -0.12
C HIS A 349 -10.92 14.96 0.38
N MET A 350 -11.79 14.21 -0.31
CA MET A 350 -12.03 12.79 0.00
C MET A 350 -10.84 11.92 -0.41
N ILE A 351 -10.15 12.23 -1.51
CA ILE A 351 -8.94 11.52 -1.95
C ILE A 351 -7.85 11.71 -0.89
N GLY A 352 -7.59 12.96 -0.47
CA GLY A 352 -6.64 13.27 0.58
C GLY A 352 -6.96 12.54 1.88
N LEU A 353 -8.22 12.60 2.35
CA LEU A 353 -8.66 11.89 3.55
C LEU A 353 -8.45 10.37 3.45
N SER A 354 -8.72 9.77 2.27
CA SER A 354 -8.51 8.33 2.04
C SER A 354 -7.03 7.95 2.12
N GLY A 355 -6.14 8.72 1.48
CA GLY A 355 -4.68 8.52 1.53
C GLY A 355 -4.15 8.65 2.94
N SER A 356 -4.41 9.80 3.58
CA SER A 356 -3.97 10.08 4.95
C SER A 356 -4.50 9.08 5.98
N THR A 357 -5.67 8.44 5.74
CA THR A 357 -6.19 7.36 6.58
C THR A 357 -5.26 6.15 6.55
N ILE A 358 -4.74 5.79 5.40
CA ILE A 358 -3.81 4.67 5.26
C ILE A 358 -2.45 5.03 5.85
N SER A 359 -1.93 6.22 5.56
CA SER A 359 -0.68 6.70 6.15
C SER A 359 -0.76 6.68 7.69
N LEU A 360 -1.89 7.09 8.27
CA LEU A 360 -2.13 7.03 9.72
C LEU A 360 -2.12 5.57 10.24
N ALA A 361 -2.71 4.63 9.50
CA ALA A 361 -2.69 3.22 9.88
C ALA A 361 -1.26 2.66 9.87
N TYR A 362 -0.43 3.06 8.92
CA TYR A 362 0.99 2.67 8.86
C TYR A 362 1.90 3.46 9.80
N ILE A 363 1.42 4.57 10.39
CA ILE A 363 2.09 5.21 11.54
C ILE A 363 1.81 4.41 12.82
N ILE A 364 0.54 4.12 13.08
CA ILE A 364 0.09 3.48 14.32
C ILE A 364 0.42 1.98 14.32
N GLY A 365 0.24 1.32 13.18
CA GLY A 365 0.31 -0.14 13.07
C GLY A 365 1.65 -0.74 13.51
N PRO A 366 2.79 -0.30 12.96
CA PRO A 366 4.09 -0.83 13.38
C PRO A 366 4.41 -0.54 14.85
N ILE A 367 3.99 0.62 15.39
CA ILE A 367 4.16 0.95 16.81
C ILE A 367 3.35 -0.01 17.68
N VAL A 368 2.07 -0.20 17.34
CA VAL A 368 1.16 -1.09 18.06
C VAL A 368 1.64 -2.53 17.97
N SER A 369 1.89 -3.03 16.74
CA SER A 369 2.30 -4.41 16.54
C SER A 369 3.67 -4.71 17.17
N GLY A 370 4.65 -3.80 17.04
CA GLY A 370 5.95 -3.94 17.70
C GLY A 370 5.86 -3.89 19.22
N SER A 371 4.96 -3.05 19.78
CA SER A 371 4.71 -3.01 21.22
C SER A 371 4.04 -4.30 21.71
N LEU A 372 3.01 -4.78 21.01
CA LEU A 372 2.35 -6.04 21.33
C LEU A 372 3.36 -7.21 21.25
N ALA A 373 4.19 -7.25 20.21
CA ALA A 373 5.21 -8.27 20.06
C ALA A 373 6.25 -8.26 21.21
N THR A 374 6.53 -7.09 21.78
CA THR A 374 7.43 -6.96 22.94
C THR A 374 6.88 -7.64 24.20
N TYR A 375 5.55 -7.53 24.42
CA TYR A 375 4.92 -8.04 25.64
C TYR A 375 4.36 -9.45 25.50
N PHE A 376 3.89 -9.81 24.32
CA PHE A 376 3.14 -11.03 24.08
C PHE A 376 3.80 -11.98 23.08
N GLY A 377 4.71 -11.49 22.22
CA GLY A 377 5.31 -12.25 21.13
C GLY A 377 4.68 -11.93 19.77
N GLU A 378 5.39 -12.30 18.70
CA GLU A 378 4.98 -12.01 17.32
C GLU A 378 3.68 -12.73 16.94
N LYS A 379 3.55 -14.00 17.31
CA LYS A 379 2.38 -14.83 17.02
C LYS A 379 1.12 -14.29 17.72
N GLU A 380 1.22 -14.01 19.01
CA GLU A 380 0.12 -13.50 19.83
C GLU A 380 -0.35 -12.13 19.37
N THR A 381 0.55 -11.32 18.81
CA THR A 381 0.21 -10.03 18.19
C THR A 381 -0.84 -10.20 17.09
N PHE A 382 -0.71 -11.20 16.23
CA PHE A 382 -1.71 -11.50 15.20
C PHE A 382 -3.06 -11.90 15.78
N VAL A 383 -3.07 -12.66 16.87
CA VAL A 383 -4.30 -13.05 17.58
C VAL A 383 -5.02 -11.82 18.14
N ILE A 384 -4.28 -10.91 18.77
CA ILE A 384 -4.83 -9.68 19.37
C ILE A 384 -5.37 -8.78 18.26
N VAL A 385 -4.60 -8.55 17.19
CA VAL A 385 -5.04 -7.77 16.03
C VAL A 385 -6.26 -8.41 15.38
N GLY A 386 -6.27 -9.73 15.16
CA GLY A 386 -7.40 -10.46 14.61
C GLY A 386 -8.68 -10.31 15.44
N SER A 387 -8.56 -10.43 16.76
CA SER A 387 -9.69 -10.24 17.69
C SER A 387 -10.22 -8.81 17.64
N PHE A 388 -9.34 -7.81 17.62
CA PHE A 388 -9.71 -6.41 17.44
C PHE A 388 -10.47 -6.17 16.13
N LEU A 389 -9.96 -6.70 15.00
CA LEU A 389 -10.62 -6.60 13.70
C LEU A 389 -12.02 -7.24 13.70
N GLY A 390 -12.15 -8.41 14.35
CA GLY A 390 -13.43 -9.08 14.51
C GLY A 390 -14.45 -8.20 15.25
N VAL A 391 -14.07 -7.63 16.40
CA VAL A 391 -14.92 -6.74 17.20
C VAL A 391 -15.31 -5.49 16.41
N VAL A 392 -14.34 -4.82 15.76
CA VAL A 392 -14.61 -3.62 14.94
C VAL A 392 -15.54 -3.95 13.77
N SER A 393 -15.33 -5.09 13.11
CA SER A 393 -16.19 -5.50 11.99
C SER A 393 -17.63 -5.76 12.43
N ILE A 394 -17.84 -6.45 13.55
CA ILE A 394 -19.17 -6.68 14.13
C ILE A 394 -19.83 -5.33 14.44
N PHE A 395 -19.11 -4.43 15.10
CA PHE A 395 -19.60 -3.09 15.40
C PHE A 395 -20.04 -2.33 14.14
N LEU A 396 -19.19 -2.31 13.10
CA LEU A 396 -19.50 -1.67 11.82
C LEU A 396 -20.71 -2.33 11.14
N ILE A 397 -20.78 -3.65 11.14
CA ILE A 397 -21.90 -4.41 10.56
C ILE A 397 -23.24 -4.07 11.24
N MET A 398 -23.25 -3.91 12.55
CA MET A 398 -24.49 -3.68 13.31
C MET A 398 -24.96 -2.23 13.29
N ILE A 399 -24.05 -1.27 13.37
CA ILE A 399 -24.37 0.14 13.66
C ILE A 399 -24.40 1.00 12.39
N THR A 400 -23.61 0.64 11.35
CA THR A 400 -23.46 1.54 10.22
C THR A 400 -24.45 1.32 9.09
N PRO A 401 -24.92 2.41 8.43
CA PRO A 401 -25.87 2.30 7.33
C PRO A 401 -25.24 1.61 6.11
N LYS A 402 -26.06 0.92 5.32
CA LYS A 402 -25.64 0.29 4.06
C LYS A 402 -25.10 1.28 3.05
N LYS A 403 -25.55 2.54 3.07
CA LYS A 403 -25.16 3.62 2.15
C LYS A 403 -24.79 4.86 2.96
N LEU A 404 -23.56 5.34 2.75
CA LEU A 404 -23.10 6.59 3.35
C LEU A 404 -23.78 7.80 2.70
N ARG A 405 -24.28 8.71 3.51
CA ARG A 405 -24.91 9.96 3.06
C ARG A 405 -23.87 11.07 3.20
N LEU A 406 -23.80 11.94 2.20
CA LEU A 406 -22.95 13.13 2.22
C LEU A 406 -23.86 14.38 2.23
N PRO A 407 -23.50 15.41 2.96
CA PRO A 407 -24.17 16.72 2.94
C PRO A 407 -23.74 17.50 1.70
N GLN A 408 -24.37 17.24 0.57
CA GLN A 408 -23.93 17.77 -0.73
C GLN A 408 -24.05 19.30 -0.83
N GLU A 409 -25.08 19.90 -0.24
CA GLU A 409 -25.29 21.36 -0.25
C GLU A 409 -24.17 22.10 0.48
N GLU A 410 -23.76 21.57 1.63
CA GLU A 410 -22.70 22.17 2.44
C GLU A 410 -21.31 21.98 1.82
N ILE A 411 -21.08 20.83 1.15
CA ILE A 411 -19.82 20.54 0.47
C ILE A 411 -19.66 21.46 -0.76
N GLN A 412 -20.73 21.70 -1.50
CA GLN A 412 -20.70 22.61 -2.65
C GLN A 412 -20.38 24.07 -2.26
N ALA A 413 -20.64 24.46 -1.02
CA ALA A 413 -20.30 25.79 -0.49
C ALA A 413 -18.81 25.97 -0.16
N TRP A 414 -17.98 24.97 -0.33
CA TRP A 414 -16.52 25.05 -0.09
C TRP A 414 -15.74 25.63 -1.28
N GLY A 415 -16.35 25.64 -2.49
CA GLY A 415 -15.77 26.05 -3.78
C GLY A 415 -15.76 27.56 -4.06
#